data_c532e2a2d97dedbdc97bcb773e0f24d1
#
_entry.id   c532e2a2d97dedbdc97bcb773e0f24d1
#
_cell.length_a   1.000
_cell.length_b   1.000
_cell.length_c   1.000
_cell.angle_alpha   90.00
_cell.angle_beta   90.00
_cell.angle_gamma   90.00
#
_symmetry.space_group_name_H-M   'P 1'
#
loop_
_entity.id
_entity.type
_entity.pdbx_description
1 polymer ?
#
loop_
_entity_poly.entity_id
_entity_poly.type
_entity_poly.pdbx_seq_one_letter_code
_entity_poly.pdbx_strand_id
1 'polypeptide(L)'
;MKKTLLAVVLGAVLMLGLAGQAGAEVGVTDTEIHIGQWSPQTGPAAAWGAVARGTDAYFKWINANGGIHGRKLIHHYFDDAYNPAKTIAGVKQLQEQTGMFAWASGVGTACGLAVKDYLMENKIPWVGPSSGSRHWMTPPQKYLFNVYPLYLGDAQLLTQYAISEMGKTKIAVVYQEDDYGKQGLEGAEFVLKKHDMELAAAVPVALADTDMRPHTMKLRQADADAVLLFITPGHVARLIGTAKAMNFEPQWMSTTTCGDFPLMMAITKGLYEGVITAGFGMVEPDGNVGNVEDLSNPSHELMAVYKKEVFDQFAAKDERWGMTFTAGIGFVEPLVEAIRRAGRDLTREKVVEELEKMKNFKGIMGRISYAPFDPEDPLCRIGQQEIFLQKCTADGNALILTEWQTTEFIPMNK
;
A
#
# COMPACT_ATOMS: atom_id res chain seq x y z
N MET A 1 71.58 -5.63 -4.10
CA MET A 1 70.62 -4.71 -4.71
C MET A 1 69.52 -5.41 -5.53
N LYS A 2 69.76 -6.47 -6.33
CA LYS A 2 68.70 -7.14 -7.11
C LYS A 2 67.67 -7.94 -6.27
N LYS A 3 68.00 -8.47 -5.12
CA LYS A 3 67.10 -9.24 -4.24
C LYS A 3 66.16 -8.36 -3.44
N THR A 4 66.57 -7.11 -3.11
CA THR A 4 65.73 -6.14 -2.37
C THR A 4 64.69 -5.47 -3.27
N LEU A 5 64.97 -5.33 -4.58
CA LEU A 5 64.03 -4.77 -5.55
C LEU A 5 62.86 -5.75 -5.87
N LEU A 6 63.14 -7.08 -5.86
CA LEU A 6 62.16 -8.11 -6.13
C LEU A 6 61.14 -8.23 -4.97
N ALA A 7 61.56 -8.05 -3.73
CA ALA A 7 60.69 -8.09 -2.56
C ALA A 7 59.74 -6.87 -2.46
N VAL A 8 60.20 -5.69 -2.93
CA VAL A 8 59.37 -4.47 -2.93
C VAL A 8 58.29 -4.54 -4.04
N VAL A 9 58.62 -5.11 -5.19
CA VAL A 9 57.67 -5.28 -6.31
C VAL A 9 56.60 -6.36 -5.99
N LEU A 10 56.99 -7.47 -5.31
CA LEU A 10 56.01 -8.47 -4.86
C LEU A 10 55.09 -7.96 -3.75
N GLY A 11 55.64 -7.09 -2.83
CA GLY A 11 54.83 -6.45 -1.77
C GLY A 11 53.82 -5.45 -2.36
N ALA A 12 54.19 -4.68 -3.37
CA ALA A 12 53.33 -3.71 -4.04
C ALA A 12 52.19 -4.39 -4.86
N VAL A 13 52.46 -5.55 -5.47
CA VAL A 13 51.47 -6.33 -6.23
C VAL A 13 50.49 -7.02 -5.25
N LEU A 14 50.94 -7.46 -4.07
CA LEU A 14 50.02 -8.01 -3.04
C LEU A 14 49.17 -6.92 -2.39
N MET A 15 49.62 -5.68 -2.23
CA MET A 15 48.82 -4.59 -1.70
C MET A 15 47.81 -4.01 -2.70
N LEU A 16 48.03 -4.14 -3.99
CA LEU A 16 47.05 -3.76 -5.04
C LEU A 16 45.95 -4.81 -5.22
N GLY A 17 46.13 -6.04 -4.74
CA GLY A 17 45.12 -7.10 -4.78
C GLY A 17 44.15 -7.08 -3.63
N LEU A 18 44.37 -6.23 -2.59
CA LEU A 18 43.49 -6.07 -1.43
C LEU A 18 42.61 -4.80 -1.47
N ALA A 19 42.74 -4.00 -2.53
CA ALA A 19 41.85 -2.87 -2.76
C ALA A 19 40.56 -3.35 -3.47
N GLY A 20 39.54 -3.69 -2.69
CA GLY A 20 38.14 -3.63 -3.12
C GLY A 20 37.49 -4.92 -3.62
N GLN A 21 37.50 -5.98 -2.83
CA GLN A 21 36.26 -6.76 -2.75
C GLN A 21 35.34 -6.05 -1.75
N ALA A 22 34.75 -4.91 -2.17
CA ALA A 22 33.46 -4.55 -1.61
C ALA A 22 32.56 -5.77 -1.90
N GLY A 23 32.20 -6.53 -0.87
CA GLY A 23 31.35 -7.71 -1.04
C GLY A 23 30.13 -7.29 -1.86
N ALA A 24 29.80 -8.08 -2.90
CA ALA A 24 28.64 -7.79 -3.73
C ALA A 24 27.42 -7.59 -2.83
N GLU A 25 26.66 -6.51 -3.04
CA GLU A 25 25.46 -6.23 -2.26
C GLU A 25 24.46 -7.38 -2.43
N VAL A 26 23.88 -7.82 -1.33
CA VAL A 26 22.93 -8.94 -1.36
C VAL A 26 21.75 -8.62 -2.29
N GLY A 27 21.45 -9.55 -3.18
CA GLY A 27 20.37 -9.39 -4.16
C GLY A 27 20.72 -8.51 -5.35
N VAL A 28 22.01 -8.16 -5.55
CA VAL A 28 22.49 -7.40 -6.71
C VAL A 28 23.59 -8.18 -7.40
N THR A 29 23.46 -8.36 -8.72
CA THR A 29 24.49 -8.92 -9.59
C THR A 29 24.90 -7.91 -10.67
N ASP A 30 25.77 -8.28 -11.59
CA ASP A 30 26.11 -7.44 -12.74
C ASP A 30 24.93 -7.20 -13.69
N THR A 31 23.92 -8.09 -13.69
CA THR A 31 22.81 -8.10 -14.64
C THR A 31 21.43 -8.05 -13.99
N GLU A 32 21.32 -8.22 -12.67
CA GLU A 32 20.04 -8.39 -12.00
C GLU A 32 20.00 -7.68 -10.64
N ILE A 33 18.78 -7.28 -10.22
CA ILE A 33 18.42 -6.79 -8.90
C ILE A 33 17.19 -7.58 -8.45
N HIS A 34 17.30 -8.31 -7.34
CA HIS A 34 16.27 -9.20 -6.82
C HIS A 34 15.38 -8.47 -5.82
N ILE A 35 14.08 -8.39 -6.10
CA ILE A 35 13.06 -7.71 -5.28
C ILE A 35 12.02 -8.72 -4.83
N GLY A 36 11.75 -8.77 -3.53
CA GLY A 36 10.75 -9.65 -2.93
C GLY A 36 9.41 -8.95 -2.72
N GLN A 37 8.31 -9.72 -2.78
CA GLN A 37 6.97 -9.26 -2.43
C GLN A 37 6.11 -10.44 -1.97
N TRP A 38 5.27 -10.23 -0.94
CA TRP A 38 4.17 -11.14 -0.60
C TRP A 38 2.84 -10.52 -0.99
N SER A 39 1.88 -11.34 -1.40
CA SER A 39 0.56 -10.85 -1.77
C SER A 39 -0.44 -12.01 -1.83
N PRO A 40 -1.66 -11.86 -1.29
CA PRO A 40 -2.66 -12.92 -1.28
C PRO A 40 -3.22 -13.17 -2.68
N GLN A 41 -2.79 -14.26 -3.33
CA GLN A 41 -3.38 -14.70 -4.60
C GLN A 41 -4.61 -15.59 -4.35
N THR A 42 -4.72 -16.16 -3.17
CA THR A 42 -5.83 -17.00 -2.71
C THR A 42 -6.37 -16.53 -1.36
N GLY A 43 -7.51 -17.09 -0.93
CA GLY A 43 -8.11 -16.79 0.38
C GLY A 43 -9.03 -15.58 0.39
N PRO A 44 -9.40 -15.07 1.59
CA PRO A 44 -10.41 -14.02 1.75
C PRO A 44 -10.02 -12.65 1.19
N ALA A 45 -8.73 -12.41 1.04
CA ALA A 45 -8.15 -11.17 0.52
C ALA A 45 -7.62 -11.30 -0.92
N ALA A 46 -7.95 -12.37 -1.64
CA ALA A 46 -7.44 -12.65 -2.99
C ALA A 46 -7.69 -11.51 -4.00
N ALA A 47 -8.72 -10.70 -3.79
CA ALA A 47 -9.00 -9.51 -4.59
C ALA A 47 -7.80 -8.53 -4.61
N TRP A 48 -7.04 -8.43 -3.52
CA TRP A 48 -5.84 -7.59 -3.42
C TRP A 48 -4.59 -8.22 -4.07
N GLY A 49 -4.68 -9.45 -4.56
CA GLY A 49 -3.58 -10.12 -5.26
C GLY A 49 -3.10 -9.39 -6.52
N ALA A 50 -3.95 -8.57 -7.12
CA ALA A 50 -3.61 -7.74 -8.27
C ALA A 50 -2.48 -6.74 -7.99
N VAL A 51 -2.24 -6.36 -6.71
CA VAL A 51 -1.10 -5.52 -6.33
C VAL A 51 0.23 -6.14 -6.77
N ALA A 52 0.49 -7.42 -6.48
CA ALA A 52 1.74 -8.06 -6.93
C ALA A 52 1.80 -8.23 -8.45
N ARG A 53 0.66 -8.48 -9.10
CA ARG A 53 0.61 -8.61 -10.56
C ARG A 53 0.85 -7.27 -11.26
N GLY A 54 0.42 -6.16 -10.67
CA GLY A 54 0.75 -4.81 -11.14
C GLY A 54 2.25 -4.49 -11.01
N THR A 55 2.85 -4.83 -9.87
CA THR A 55 4.31 -4.73 -9.66
C THR A 55 5.08 -5.56 -10.69
N ASP A 56 4.64 -6.79 -10.94
CA ASP A 56 5.27 -7.71 -11.91
C ASP A 56 5.23 -7.15 -13.35
N ALA A 57 4.06 -6.66 -13.76
CA ALA A 57 3.90 -6.03 -15.07
C ALA A 57 4.78 -4.77 -15.22
N TYR A 58 4.85 -3.95 -14.18
CA TYR A 58 5.70 -2.76 -14.17
C TYR A 58 7.20 -3.09 -14.27
N PHE A 59 7.67 -4.08 -13.55
CA PHE A 59 9.08 -4.52 -13.65
C PHE A 59 9.38 -5.15 -15.01
N LYS A 60 8.44 -5.89 -15.60
CA LYS A 60 8.58 -6.40 -16.98
C LYS A 60 8.71 -5.26 -17.99
N TRP A 61 7.90 -4.21 -17.85
CA TRP A 61 8.00 -3.02 -18.68
C TRP A 61 9.35 -2.31 -18.53
N ILE A 62 9.84 -2.10 -17.29
CA ILE A 62 11.18 -1.54 -17.05
C ILE A 62 12.25 -2.39 -17.73
N ASN A 63 12.16 -3.72 -17.58
CA ASN A 63 13.13 -4.65 -18.16
C ASN A 63 13.10 -4.64 -19.69
N ALA A 64 11.93 -4.51 -20.31
CA ALA A 64 11.79 -4.39 -21.76
C ALA A 64 12.40 -3.08 -22.29
N ASN A 65 12.47 -2.04 -21.45
CA ASN A 65 13.08 -0.75 -21.76
C ASN A 65 14.55 -0.64 -21.28
N GLY A 66 15.25 -1.77 -21.15
CA GLY A 66 16.69 -1.81 -20.83
C GLY A 66 17.05 -1.94 -19.36
N GLY A 67 16.07 -2.07 -18.47
CA GLY A 67 16.27 -2.21 -17.02
C GLY A 67 16.77 -0.93 -16.35
N ILE A 68 17.45 -1.08 -15.22
CA ILE A 68 18.05 0.04 -14.49
C ILE A 68 19.57 -0.12 -14.53
N HIS A 69 20.27 0.82 -15.16
CA HIS A 69 21.72 0.77 -15.37
C HIS A 69 22.20 -0.56 -16.00
N GLY A 70 21.40 -1.14 -16.93
CA GLY A 70 21.68 -2.40 -17.59
C GLY A 70 21.41 -3.66 -16.75
N ARG A 71 20.79 -3.51 -15.58
CA ARG A 71 20.31 -4.61 -14.73
C ARG A 71 18.80 -4.79 -14.87
N LYS A 72 18.34 -6.03 -14.89
CA LYS A 72 16.92 -6.37 -14.83
C LYS A 72 16.44 -6.39 -13.39
N LEU A 73 15.21 -5.95 -13.14
CA LEU A 73 14.48 -6.17 -11.89
C LEU A 73 13.88 -7.58 -11.95
N ILE A 74 14.31 -8.45 -11.04
CA ILE A 74 13.77 -9.81 -10.90
C ILE A 74 12.77 -9.82 -9.75
N HIS A 75 11.51 -10.03 -10.08
CA HIS A 75 10.43 -10.03 -9.12
C HIS A 75 10.19 -11.42 -8.54
N HIS A 76 10.35 -11.56 -7.24
CA HIS A 76 10.07 -12.77 -6.48
C HIS A 76 8.84 -12.53 -5.61
N TYR A 77 7.65 -12.90 -6.10
CA TYR A 77 6.45 -12.79 -5.28
C TYR A 77 5.82 -14.17 -5.02
N PHE A 78 5.14 -14.30 -3.89
CA PHE A 78 4.50 -15.54 -3.48
C PHE A 78 3.12 -15.29 -2.86
N ASP A 79 2.27 -16.34 -2.93
CA ASP A 79 0.95 -16.36 -2.30
C ASP A 79 1.06 -16.69 -0.82
N ASP A 80 0.82 -15.71 0.03
CA ASP A 80 0.72 -15.89 1.48
C ASP A 80 -0.71 -16.21 1.96
N ALA A 81 -1.70 -16.18 1.06
CA ALA A 81 -3.12 -16.35 1.37
C ALA A 81 -3.60 -15.41 2.50
N TYR A 82 -2.98 -14.23 2.66
CA TYR A 82 -3.22 -13.27 3.75
C TYR A 82 -2.99 -13.88 5.15
N ASN A 83 -1.99 -14.74 5.27
CA ASN A 83 -1.68 -15.46 6.50
C ASN A 83 -0.28 -15.09 7.01
N PRO A 84 -0.14 -14.44 8.18
CA PRO A 84 1.14 -13.99 8.72
C PRO A 84 2.19 -15.10 8.85
N ALA A 85 1.80 -16.32 9.21
CA ALA A 85 2.74 -17.42 9.33
C ALA A 85 3.33 -17.84 7.97
N LYS A 86 2.52 -17.81 6.90
CA LYS A 86 2.99 -18.04 5.53
C LYS A 86 3.85 -16.89 5.05
N THR A 87 3.53 -15.64 5.43
CA THR A 87 4.35 -14.47 5.11
C THR A 87 5.75 -14.62 5.71
N ILE A 88 5.85 -14.97 7.01
CA ILE A 88 7.15 -15.23 7.67
C ILE A 88 7.94 -16.31 6.92
N ALA A 89 7.30 -17.42 6.63
CA ALA A 89 7.97 -18.57 6.00
C ALA A 89 8.50 -18.17 4.60
N GLY A 90 7.68 -17.53 3.76
CA GLY A 90 8.07 -17.14 2.40
C GLY A 90 9.14 -16.05 2.38
N VAL A 91 9.04 -15.04 3.26
CA VAL A 91 10.06 -13.98 3.38
C VAL A 91 11.41 -14.57 3.79
N LYS A 92 11.45 -15.40 4.82
CA LYS A 92 12.69 -16.04 5.27
C LYS A 92 13.26 -16.95 4.19
N GLN A 93 12.43 -17.79 3.57
CA GLN A 93 12.87 -18.68 2.51
C GLN A 93 13.53 -17.93 1.36
N LEU A 94 12.88 -16.90 0.82
CA LEU A 94 13.43 -16.11 -0.28
C LEU A 94 14.70 -15.35 0.13
N GLN A 95 14.72 -14.81 1.36
CA GLN A 95 15.89 -14.07 1.86
C GLN A 95 17.10 -14.98 2.07
N GLU A 96 16.90 -16.18 2.60
CA GLU A 96 17.98 -17.14 2.90
C GLU A 96 18.47 -17.89 1.64
N GLN A 97 17.57 -18.21 0.71
CA GLN A 97 17.91 -19.01 -0.47
C GLN A 97 18.41 -18.18 -1.66
N THR A 98 17.81 -17.00 -1.86
CA THR A 98 18.11 -16.16 -3.03
C THR A 98 18.78 -14.85 -2.61
N GLY A 99 18.39 -14.27 -1.48
CA GLY A 99 18.82 -12.96 -1.04
C GLY A 99 18.09 -11.85 -1.82
N MET A 100 17.12 -11.19 -1.18
CA MET A 100 16.44 -10.04 -1.76
C MET A 100 17.24 -8.78 -1.44
N PHE A 101 17.41 -7.90 -2.42
CA PHE A 101 17.99 -6.58 -2.24
C PHE A 101 17.07 -5.69 -1.42
N ALA A 102 15.79 -5.69 -1.79
CA ALA A 102 14.72 -4.95 -1.10
C ALA A 102 13.42 -5.75 -1.15
N TRP A 103 12.49 -5.39 -0.27
CA TRP A 103 11.09 -5.84 -0.33
C TRP A 103 10.22 -4.68 -0.80
N ALA A 104 9.37 -4.95 -1.76
CA ALA A 104 8.46 -4.00 -2.36
C ALA A 104 7.03 -4.29 -1.92
N SER A 105 6.26 -3.24 -1.64
CA SER A 105 4.84 -3.36 -1.29
C SER A 105 4.60 -4.40 -0.16
N GLY A 106 3.88 -5.48 -0.44
CA GLY A 106 3.48 -6.49 0.55
C GLY A 106 2.12 -6.15 1.17
N VAL A 107 1.14 -7.02 0.92
CA VAL A 107 -0.26 -6.75 1.28
C VAL A 107 -0.55 -7.19 2.71
N GLY A 108 -1.20 -6.32 3.48
CA GLY A 108 -1.79 -6.64 4.78
C GLY A 108 -0.98 -6.19 5.99
N THR A 109 -1.69 -5.59 6.94
CA THR A 109 -1.10 -5.08 8.19
C THR A 109 -0.52 -6.21 9.03
N ALA A 110 -1.30 -7.23 9.35
CA ALA A 110 -0.85 -8.37 10.16
C ALA A 110 0.31 -9.14 9.50
N CYS A 111 0.26 -9.31 8.16
CA CYS A 111 1.32 -9.95 7.39
C CYS A 111 2.62 -9.13 7.45
N GLY A 112 2.52 -7.81 7.25
CA GLY A 112 3.67 -6.91 7.33
C GLY A 112 4.27 -6.83 8.73
N LEU A 113 3.46 -6.73 9.78
CA LEU A 113 3.92 -6.75 11.17
C LEU A 113 4.72 -8.01 11.51
N ALA A 114 4.30 -9.16 10.98
CA ALA A 114 4.95 -10.43 11.22
C ALA A 114 6.40 -10.52 10.69
N VAL A 115 6.77 -9.67 9.73
CA VAL A 115 8.10 -9.67 9.09
C VAL A 115 8.86 -8.36 9.28
N LYS A 116 8.22 -7.30 9.79
CA LYS A 116 8.81 -5.98 9.95
C LYS A 116 10.14 -6.02 10.69
N ASP A 117 10.16 -6.59 11.87
CA ASP A 117 11.35 -6.62 12.72
C ASP A 117 12.49 -7.39 12.05
N TYR A 118 12.20 -8.54 11.44
CA TYR A 118 13.19 -9.30 10.67
C TYR A 118 13.83 -8.47 9.54
N LEU A 119 13.04 -7.72 8.78
CA LEU A 119 13.54 -6.89 7.70
C LEU A 119 14.39 -5.72 8.24
N MET A 120 13.94 -5.07 9.30
CA MET A 120 14.62 -3.91 9.90
C MET A 120 15.95 -4.29 10.58
N GLU A 121 15.97 -5.38 11.34
CA GLU A 121 17.18 -5.92 11.98
C GLU A 121 18.25 -6.31 10.96
N ASN A 122 17.83 -6.83 9.81
CA ASN A 122 18.72 -7.20 8.71
C ASN A 122 18.98 -6.05 7.72
N LYS A 123 18.56 -4.82 8.05
CA LYS A 123 18.77 -3.60 7.25
C LYS A 123 18.34 -3.76 5.79
N ILE A 124 17.19 -4.40 5.58
CA ILE A 124 16.64 -4.64 4.26
C ILE A 124 15.59 -3.57 3.98
N PRO A 125 15.75 -2.75 2.93
CA PRO A 125 14.75 -1.75 2.57
C PRO A 125 13.41 -2.41 2.26
N TRP A 126 12.35 -1.89 2.88
CA TRP A 126 10.98 -2.23 2.59
C TRP A 126 10.23 -0.95 2.20
N VAL A 127 9.80 -0.88 0.94
CA VAL A 127 9.22 0.33 0.36
C VAL A 127 7.80 0.08 -0.12
N GLY A 128 6.91 0.99 0.25
CA GLY A 128 5.52 1.00 -0.14
C GLY A 128 4.67 -0.14 0.42
N PRO A 129 4.72 -0.46 1.73
CA PRO A 129 3.76 -1.40 2.31
C PRO A 129 2.35 -1.15 1.79
N SER A 130 1.68 -2.19 1.26
CA SER A 130 0.29 -2.07 0.84
C SER A 130 -0.64 -2.12 2.06
N SER A 131 -0.48 -1.12 2.90
CA SER A 131 -1.17 -0.96 4.19
C SER A 131 -0.97 0.45 4.73
N GLY A 132 -2.07 1.09 5.13
CA GLY A 132 -2.08 2.42 5.78
C GLY A 132 -1.90 2.36 7.30
N SER A 133 -1.16 1.39 7.82
CA SER A 133 -0.98 1.23 9.26
C SER A 133 0.03 2.22 9.83
N ARG A 134 -0.31 2.87 10.96
CA ARG A 134 0.63 3.71 11.71
C ARG A 134 1.81 2.93 12.31
N HIS A 135 1.75 1.60 12.37
CA HIS A 135 2.88 0.77 12.80
C HIS A 135 4.11 0.88 11.91
N TRP A 136 3.96 1.41 10.71
CA TRP A 136 5.09 1.65 9.79
C TRP A 136 5.94 2.84 10.21
N MET A 137 5.38 3.73 11.01
CA MET A 137 6.01 4.97 11.44
C MET A 137 6.01 5.19 12.96
N THR A 138 5.50 4.25 13.75
CA THR A 138 5.50 4.35 15.22
C THR A 138 6.01 3.05 15.86
N PRO A 139 7.27 2.99 16.31
CA PRO A 139 8.33 3.97 16.02
C PRO A 139 8.78 3.92 14.56
N PRO A 140 9.30 5.04 14.01
CA PRO A 140 9.82 5.06 12.66
C PRO A 140 11.01 4.12 12.51
N GLN A 141 11.20 3.57 11.32
CA GLN A 141 12.25 2.61 11.00
C GLN A 141 13.10 3.12 9.84
N LYS A 142 14.44 3.05 9.96
CA LYS A 142 15.34 3.62 8.95
C LYS A 142 15.14 3.04 7.54
N TYR A 143 14.84 1.74 7.44
CA TYR A 143 14.74 1.02 6.17
C TYR A 143 13.30 0.79 5.69
N LEU A 144 12.30 1.40 6.34
CA LEU A 144 10.90 1.28 5.97
C LEU A 144 10.37 2.61 5.46
N PHE A 145 9.79 2.64 4.25
CA PHE A 145 9.25 3.82 3.61
C PHE A 145 7.82 3.57 3.16
N ASN A 146 6.85 4.23 3.78
CA ASN A 146 5.45 4.06 3.46
C ASN A 146 4.99 5.07 2.39
N VAL A 147 4.16 4.60 1.46
CA VAL A 147 3.51 5.42 0.43
C VAL A 147 2.03 5.62 0.77
N TYR A 148 1.43 4.63 1.40
CA TYR A 148 0.00 4.57 1.70
C TYR A 148 -0.39 5.57 2.80
N PRO A 149 -1.46 6.39 2.64
CA PRO A 149 -2.01 7.19 3.72
C PRO A 149 -2.53 6.33 4.89
N LEU A 150 -2.74 6.97 6.03
CA LEU A 150 -3.12 6.24 7.23
C LEU A 150 -4.60 5.83 7.24
N TYR A 151 -4.89 4.60 7.66
CA TYR A 151 -6.28 4.14 7.92
C TYR A 151 -7.02 4.99 8.95
N LEU A 152 -6.28 5.50 9.93
CA LEU A 152 -6.81 6.49 10.89
C LEU A 152 -7.34 7.72 10.16
N GLY A 153 -6.63 8.19 9.14
CA GLY A 153 -7.04 9.31 8.30
C GLY A 153 -8.28 9.01 7.48
N ASP A 154 -8.33 7.83 6.84
CA ASP A 154 -9.53 7.37 6.11
C ASP A 154 -10.77 7.44 7.02
N ALA A 155 -10.67 6.86 8.23
CA ALA A 155 -11.77 6.82 9.18
C ALA A 155 -12.16 8.22 9.67
N GLN A 156 -11.18 9.09 9.93
CA GLN A 156 -11.45 10.47 10.34
C GLN A 156 -12.23 11.22 9.27
N LEU A 157 -11.77 11.19 8.03
CA LEU A 157 -12.41 11.93 6.95
C LEU A 157 -13.80 11.39 6.62
N LEU A 158 -13.97 10.06 6.57
CA LEU A 158 -15.26 9.42 6.36
C LEU A 158 -16.26 9.77 7.47
N THR A 159 -15.84 9.71 8.74
CA THR A 159 -16.70 10.03 9.88
C THR A 159 -17.08 11.50 9.89
N GLN A 160 -16.11 12.39 9.68
CA GLN A 160 -16.36 13.84 9.61
C GLN A 160 -17.36 14.16 8.50
N TYR A 161 -17.19 13.58 7.31
CA TYR A 161 -18.12 13.79 6.19
C TYR A 161 -19.52 13.26 6.47
N ALA A 162 -19.63 12.08 7.09
CA ALA A 162 -20.91 11.51 7.47
C ALA A 162 -21.69 12.44 8.41
N ILE A 163 -21.01 13.06 9.39
CA ILE A 163 -21.63 13.99 10.35
C ILE A 163 -21.95 15.33 9.67
N SER A 164 -20.95 15.98 9.06
CA SER A 164 -21.06 17.39 8.65
C SER A 164 -21.83 17.58 7.35
N GLU A 165 -21.61 16.71 6.37
CA GLU A 165 -22.20 16.85 5.03
C GLU A 165 -23.46 16.02 4.85
N MET A 166 -23.56 14.88 5.56
CA MET A 166 -24.70 13.97 5.41
C MET A 166 -25.68 14.00 6.59
N GLY A 167 -25.34 14.71 7.68
CA GLY A 167 -26.18 14.81 8.87
C GLY A 167 -26.43 13.48 9.59
N LYS A 168 -25.49 12.54 9.47
CA LYS A 168 -25.60 11.22 10.09
C LYS A 168 -25.36 11.30 11.59
N THR A 169 -26.17 10.57 12.36
CA THR A 169 -26.15 10.63 13.81
C THR A 169 -25.94 9.28 14.49
N LYS A 170 -26.09 8.18 13.74
CA LYS A 170 -25.95 6.81 14.25
C LYS A 170 -24.91 6.05 13.42
N ILE A 171 -23.65 6.40 13.64
CA ILE A 171 -22.51 5.86 12.89
C ILE A 171 -22.04 4.56 13.55
N ALA A 172 -21.93 3.50 12.75
CA ALA A 172 -21.36 2.23 13.16
C ALA A 172 -20.07 1.94 12.39
N VAL A 173 -19.18 1.13 12.98
CA VAL A 173 -17.96 0.63 12.32
C VAL A 173 -17.99 -0.88 12.30
N VAL A 174 -17.83 -1.47 11.11
CA VAL A 174 -17.55 -2.89 10.91
C VAL A 174 -16.07 -3.03 10.61
N TYR A 175 -15.35 -3.76 11.44
CA TYR A 175 -13.90 -3.79 11.39
C TYR A 175 -13.35 -5.21 11.47
N GLN A 176 -12.28 -5.48 10.68
CA GLN A 176 -11.52 -6.72 10.79
C GLN A 176 -10.89 -6.80 12.18
N GLU A 177 -10.93 -7.97 12.78
CA GLU A 177 -10.48 -8.17 14.19
C GLU A 177 -8.93 -8.24 14.29
N ASP A 178 -8.25 -7.27 13.68
CA ASP A 178 -6.81 -7.09 13.70
C ASP A 178 -6.43 -5.60 13.73
N ASP A 179 -5.12 -5.30 13.63
CA ASP A 179 -4.62 -3.92 13.65
C ASP A 179 -5.10 -3.05 12.49
N TYR A 180 -5.43 -3.64 11.33
CA TYR A 180 -6.04 -2.91 10.23
C TYR A 180 -7.41 -2.34 10.61
N GLY A 181 -8.30 -3.24 11.02
CA GLY A 181 -9.67 -2.83 11.34
C GLY A 181 -9.76 -1.96 12.60
N LYS A 182 -8.93 -2.26 13.61
CA LYS A 182 -8.91 -1.48 14.87
C LYS A 182 -8.46 -0.04 14.66
N GLN A 183 -7.56 0.25 13.73
CA GLN A 183 -7.20 1.63 13.42
C GLN A 183 -8.35 2.40 12.75
N GLY A 184 -9.17 1.73 11.94
CA GLY A 184 -10.39 2.32 11.40
C GLY A 184 -11.40 2.66 12.52
N LEU A 185 -11.58 1.75 13.46
CA LEU A 185 -12.43 1.97 14.63
C LEU A 185 -11.96 3.19 15.44
N GLU A 186 -10.67 3.23 15.80
CA GLU A 186 -10.05 4.31 16.57
C GLU A 186 -10.17 5.67 15.88
N GLY A 187 -9.95 5.72 14.55
CA GLY A 187 -10.07 6.97 13.79
C GLY A 187 -11.51 7.50 13.77
N ALA A 188 -12.51 6.62 13.72
CA ALA A 188 -13.92 7.00 13.80
C ALA A 188 -14.29 7.50 15.22
N GLU A 189 -13.88 6.78 16.26
CA GLU A 189 -14.10 7.19 17.65
C GLU A 189 -13.48 8.54 17.99
N PHE A 190 -12.28 8.81 17.43
CA PHE A 190 -11.59 10.08 17.60
C PHE A 190 -12.43 11.27 17.09
N VAL A 191 -13.05 11.13 15.93
CA VAL A 191 -13.91 12.20 15.37
C VAL A 191 -15.23 12.30 16.13
N LEU A 192 -15.89 11.17 16.41
CA LEU A 192 -17.15 11.16 17.16
C LEU A 192 -17.02 11.86 18.51
N LYS A 193 -15.91 11.61 19.22
CA LYS A 193 -15.63 12.28 20.50
C LYS A 193 -15.53 13.81 20.36
N LYS A 194 -15.00 14.33 19.25
CA LYS A 194 -14.94 15.79 18.99
C LYS A 194 -16.31 16.41 18.76
N HIS A 195 -17.30 15.61 18.39
CA HIS A 195 -18.69 16.00 18.16
C HIS A 195 -19.62 15.62 19.34
N ASP A 196 -19.06 15.22 20.49
CA ASP A 196 -19.83 14.73 21.64
C ASP A 196 -20.79 13.57 21.28
N MET A 197 -20.33 12.70 20.35
CA MET A 197 -21.08 11.55 19.86
C MET A 197 -20.37 10.24 20.24
N GLU A 198 -21.14 9.16 20.29
CA GLU A 198 -20.63 7.80 20.49
C GLU A 198 -20.95 6.92 19.28
N LEU A 199 -20.21 5.81 19.10
CA LEU A 199 -20.54 4.82 18.10
C LEU A 199 -21.90 4.18 18.38
N ALA A 200 -22.74 4.09 17.36
CA ALA A 200 -23.96 3.31 17.42
C ALA A 200 -23.66 1.81 17.60
N ALA A 201 -22.65 1.31 16.90
CA ALA A 201 -22.14 -0.05 17.09
C ALA A 201 -20.68 -0.18 16.60
N ALA A 202 -19.88 -1.00 17.31
CA ALA A 202 -18.60 -1.52 16.85
C ALA A 202 -18.77 -3.02 16.59
N VAL A 203 -18.62 -3.46 15.33
CA VAL A 203 -18.92 -4.83 14.92
C VAL A 203 -17.64 -5.50 14.37
N PRO A 204 -16.98 -6.35 15.17
CA PRO A 204 -15.80 -7.09 14.71
C PRO A 204 -16.19 -8.18 13.71
N VAL A 205 -15.30 -8.42 12.73
CA VAL A 205 -15.39 -9.48 11.72
C VAL A 205 -14.09 -10.26 11.72
N ALA A 206 -14.16 -11.55 12.02
CA ALA A 206 -13.01 -12.44 11.88
C ALA A 206 -12.77 -12.81 10.40
N LEU A 207 -11.52 -13.07 10.01
CA LEU A 207 -11.20 -13.46 8.63
C LEU A 207 -11.90 -14.74 8.18
N ALA A 208 -12.28 -15.61 9.13
CA ALA A 208 -12.99 -16.86 8.85
C ALA A 208 -14.52 -16.70 8.74
N ASP A 209 -15.06 -15.51 9.05
CA ASP A 209 -16.50 -15.30 9.03
C ASP A 209 -17.06 -15.35 7.60
N THR A 210 -18.04 -16.22 7.40
CA THR A 210 -18.72 -16.36 6.11
C THR A 210 -20.19 -15.94 6.16
N ASP A 211 -20.81 -16.00 7.33
CA ASP A 211 -22.20 -15.58 7.56
C ASP A 211 -22.26 -14.15 8.13
N MET A 212 -22.75 -13.21 7.35
CA MET A 212 -22.87 -11.80 7.76
C MET A 212 -24.22 -11.45 8.41
N ARG A 213 -25.12 -12.40 8.62
CA ARG A 213 -26.42 -12.15 9.26
C ARG A 213 -26.28 -11.66 10.70
N PRO A 214 -25.45 -12.25 11.58
CA PRO A 214 -25.28 -11.73 12.94
C PRO A 214 -24.73 -10.30 12.98
N HIS A 215 -23.79 -9.98 12.08
CA HIS A 215 -23.20 -8.64 11.95
C HIS A 215 -24.27 -7.63 11.48
N THR A 216 -25.04 -7.98 10.45
CA THR A 216 -26.14 -7.14 9.95
C THR A 216 -27.22 -6.91 11.02
N MET A 217 -27.54 -7.92 11.81
CA MET A 217 -28.52 -7.79 12.91
C MET A 217 -28.06 -6.78 13.98
N LYS A 218 -26.76 -6.80 14.35
CA LYS A 218 -26.20 -5.82 15.29
C LYS A 218 -26.33 -4.40 14.77
N LEU A 219 -26.02 -4.18 13.48
CA LEU A 219 -26.15 -2.86 12.83
C LEU A 219 -27.59 -2.36 12.80
N ARG A 220 -28.54 -3.25 12.49
CA ARG A 220 -29.98 -2.92 12.52
C ARG A 220 -30.49 -2.62 13.92
N GLN A 221 -30.08 -3.40 14.93
CA GLN A 221 -30.46 -3.17 16.33
C GLN A 221 -29.94 -1.83 16.86
N ALA A 222 -28.77 -1.40 16.38
CA ALA A 222 -28.19 -0.10 16.66
C ALA A 222 -28.84 1.04 15.86
N ASP A 223 -29.76 0.72 14.93
CA ASP A 223 -30.39 1.67 14.03
C ASP A 223 -29.36 2.55 13.29
N ALA A 224 -28.25 1.92 12.84
CA ALA A 224 -27.14 2.62 12.20
C ALA A 224 -27.58 3.26 10.89
N ASP A 225 -27.34 4.55 10.73
CA ASP A 225 -27.69 5.33 9.52
C ASP A 225 -26.49 5.55 8.58
N ALA A 226 -25.26 5.35 9.10
CA ALA A 226 -24.03 5.22 8.32
C ALA A 226 -23.15 4.09 8.89
N VAL A 227 -22.48 3.34 8.01
CA VAL A 227 -21.63 2.21 8.39
C VAL A 227 -20.29 2.31 7.68
N LEU A 228 -19.22 2.47 8.46
CA LEU A 228 -17.85 2.44 7.97
C LEU A 228 -17.36 1.00 7.92
N LEU A 229 -16.67 0.63 6.83
CA LEU A 229 -16.24 -0.72 6.53
C LEU A 229 -14.70 -0.78 6.45
N PHE A 230 -14.08 -1.38 7.46
CA PHE A 230 -12.64 -1.67 7.53
C PHE A 230 -12.42 -3.19 7.53
N ILE A 231 -12.88 -3.85 6.47
CA ILE A 231 -12.86 -5.31 6.27
C ILE A 231 -12.44 -5.64 4.83
N THR A 232 -12.14 -6.90 4.54
CA THR A 232 -11.73 -7.31 3.18
C THR A 232 -12.85 -7.12 2.15
N PRO A 233 -12.53 -6.93 0.84
CA PRO A 233 -13.53 -6.80 -0.22
C PRO A 233 -14.55 -7.93 -0.24
N GLY A 234 -14.10 -9.17 0.02
CA GLY A 234 -15.00 -10.34 0.08
C GLY A 234 -16.00 -10.25 1.23
N HIS A 235 -15.59 -9.74 2.40
CA HIS A 235 -16.51 -9.50 3.51
C HIS A 235 -17.46 -8.33 3.25
N VAL A 236 -16.98 -7.25 2.63
CA VAL A 236 -17.82 -6.13 2.19
C VAL A 236 -18.93 -6.62 1.27
N ALA A 237 -18.58 -7.41 0.25
CA ALA A 237 -19.58 -7.94 -0.69
C ALA A 237 -20.64 -8.82 0.00
N ARG A 238 -20.21 -9.69 0.90
CA ARG A 238 -21.14 -10.55 1.69
C ARG A 238 -22.02 -9.72 2.62
N LEU A 239 -21.45 -8.73 3.31
CA LEU A 239 -22.20 -7.90 4.27
C LEU A 239 -23.26 -7.07 3.55
N ILE A 240 -22.91 -6.35 2.49
CA ILE A 240 -23.84 -5.54 1.71
C ILE A 240 -24.93 -6.42 1.09
N GLY A 241 -24.58 -7.57 0.53
CA GLY A 241 -25.54 -8.53 -0.03
C GLY A 241 -26.50 -9.07 1.05
N THR A 242 -25.99 -9.39 2.24
CA THR A 242 -26.80 -9.85 3.38
C THR A 242 -27.73 -8.74 3.88
N ALA A 243 -27.19 -7.52 4.03
CA ALA A 243 -27.96 -6.36 4.47
C ALA A 243 -29.11 -6.04 3.50
N LYS A 244 -28.85 -6.08 2.20
CA LYS A 244 -29.90 -5.91 1.17
C LYS A 244 -31.00 -6.96 1.28
N ALA A 245 -30.63 -8.23 1.45
CA ALA A 245 -31.60 -9.31 1.65
C ALA A 245 -32.42 -9.17 2.93
N MET A 246 -31.88 -8.45 3.93
CA MET A 246 -32.56 -8.15 5.20
C MET A 246 -33.29 -6.80 5.22
N ASN A 247 -33.40 -6.09 4.09
CA ASN A 247 -33.97 -4.75 3.96
C ASN A 247 -33.31 -3.73 4.93
N PHE A 248 -31.98 -3.74 4.99
CA PHE A 248 -31.17 -2.80 5.75
C PHE A 248 -30.22 -2.08 4.79
N GLU A 249 -30.44 -0.80 4.58
CA GLU A 249 -29.74 0.01 3.58
C GLU A 249 -29.25 1.34 4.20
N PRO A 250 -28.23 1.30 5.10
CA PRO A 250 -27.59 2.50 5.61
C PRO A 250 -26.72 3.14 4.53
N GLN A 251 -26.17 4.33 4.81
CA GLN A 251 -25.07 4.82 4.00
C GLN A 251 -23.84 3.95 4.23
N TRP A 252 -23.42 3.21 3.23
CA TRP A 252 -22.17 2.45 3.27
C TRP A 252 -20.98 3.35 2.96
N MET A 253 -19.94 3.27 3.76
CA MET A 253 -18.68 3.98 3.58
C MET A 253 -17.53 3.03 3.80
N SER A 254 -16.43 3.15 3.05
CA SER A 254 -15.30 2.22 3.19
C SER A 254 -13.96 2.95 3.05
N THR A 255 -12.92 2.31 3.57
CA THR A 255 -11.55 2.77 3.42
C THR A 255 -11.09 2.67 1.96
N THR A 256 -9.97 3.29 1.66
CA THR A 256 -9.26 3.20 0.38
C THR A 256 -9.06 1.76 -0.10
N THR A 257 -8.97 0.76 0.80
CA THR A 257 -8.75 -0.65 0.42
C THR A 257 -9.87 -1.25 -0.43
N CYS A 258 -11.05 -0.65 -0.45
CA CYS A 258 -12.21 -1.04 -1.27
C CYS A 258 -12.60 0.04 -2.28
N GLY A 259 -11.66 0.94 -2.63
CA GLY A 259 -11.87 2.02 -3.61
C GLY A 259 -11.74 1.60 -5.07
N ASP A 260 -11.46 0.33 -5.37
CA ASP A 260 -11.49 -0.22 -6.73
C ASP A 260 -12.94 -0.48 -7.15
N PHE A 261 -13.61 0.58 -7.59
CA PHE A 261 -15.04 0.54 -7.88
C PHE A 261 -15.43 -0.48 -8.96
N PRO A 262 -14.71 -0.62 -10.09
CA PRO A 262 -15.01 -1.67 -11.05
C PRO A 262 -14.94 -3.07 -10.46
N LEU A 263 -13.95 -3.34 -9.60
CA LEU A 263 -13.84 -4.60 -8.88
C LEU A 263 -14.99 -4.79 -7.89
N MET A 264 -15.25 -3.76 -7.08
CA MET A 264 -16.30 -3.82 -6.05
C MET A 264 -17.68 -3.98 -6.65
N MET A 265 -18.01 -3.28 -7.74
CA MET A 265 -19.26 -3.44 -8.49
C MET A 265 -19.42 -4.88 -9.01
N ALA A 266 -18.33 -5.48 -9.53
CA ALA A 266 -18.37 -6.85 -10.02
C ALA A 266 -18.64 -7.88 -8.90
N ILE A 267 -17.91 -7.81 -7.78
CA ILE A 267 -18.06 -8.79 -6.69
C ILE A 267 -19.34 -8.60 -5.87
N THR A 268 -19.87 -7.38 -5.80
CA THR A 268 -21.15 -7.08 -5.14
C THR A 268 -22.36 -7.21 -6.08
N LYS A 269 -22.13 -7.52 -7.37
CA LYS A 269 -23.16 -7.58 -8.40
C LYS A 269 -23.98 -6.27 -8.51
N GLY A 270 -23.27 -5.15 -8.49
CA GLY A 270 -23.86 -3.81 -8.61
C GLY A 270 -24.31 -3.17 -7.29
N LEU A 271 -24.27 -3.88 -6.17
CA LEU A 271 -24.71 -3.33 -4.88
C LEU A 271 -23.74 -2.34 -4.24
N TYR A 272 -22.63 -2.03 -4.90
CA TYR A 272 -21.65 -1.06 -4.42
C TYR A 272 -21.94 0.38 -4.89
N GLU A 273 -22.93 0.59 -5.74
CA GLU A 273 -23.40 1.92 -6.11
C GLU A 273 -23.72 2.76 -4.88
N GLY A 274 -23.28 4.01 -4.85
CA GLY A 274 -23.51 4.94 -3.76
C GLY A 274 -22.58 4.79 -2.56
N VAL A 275 -21.73 3.77 -2.51
CA VAL A 275 -20.72 3.63 -1.45
C VAL A 275 -19.69 4.74 -1.57
N ILE A 276 -19.38 5.38 -0.44
CA ILE A 276 -18.35 6.42 -0.35
C ILE A 276 -17.06 5.79 0.16
N THR A 277 -15.93 6.11 -0.47
CA THR A 277 -14.62 5.64 0.00
C THR A 277 -13.64 6.81 0.14
N ALA A 278 -12.65 6.63 0.99
CA ALA A 278 -11.44 7.45 0.90
C ALA A 278 -10.64 7.04 -0.35
N GLY A 279 -9.87 7.97 -0.89
CA GLY A 279 -9.00 7.80 -2.04
C GLY A 279 -7.72 8.62 -1.92
N PHE A 280 -6.68 8.22 -2.65
CA PHE A 280 -5.42 8.96 -2.74
C PHE A 280 -4.72 8.59 -4.06
N GLY A 281 -4.25 9.55 -4.84
CA GLY A 281 -3.68 9.26 -6.16
C GLY A 281 -4.60 8.41 -7.04
N MET A 282 -4.04 7.72 -8.00
CA MET A 282 -4.72 6.68 -8.80
C MET A 282 -6.04 7.11 -9.44
N VAL A 283 -6.08 8.32 -9.98
CA VAL A 283 -7.25 8.85 -10.63
C VAL A 283 -7.14 8.59 -12.13
N GLU A 284 -8.16 7.97 -12.73
CA GLU A 284 -8.18 7.65 -14.16
C GLU A 284 -8.16 8.92 -15.03
N PRO A 285 -7.42 8.90 -16.19
CA PRO A 285 -7.30 10.06 -17.06
C PRO A 285 -8.55 10.38 -17.88
N ASP A 286 -9.49 9.45 -18.00
CA ASP A 286 -10.61 9.50 -18.94
C ASP A 286 -11.84 10.27 -18.42
N GLY A 287 -11.69 11.06 -17.36
CA GLY A 287 -12.74 11.90 -16.83
C GLY A 287 -13.72 11.21 -15.89
N ASN A 288 -13.47 9.96 -15.52
CA ASN A 288 -14.22 9.26 -14.49
C ASN A 288 -14.00 9.83 -13.08
N VAL A 289 -13.15 10.82 -12.99
CA VAL A 289 -12.97 11.69 -11.85
C VAL A 289 -13.86 12.89 -12.07
N GLY A 290 -15.03 12.87 -11.48
CA GLY A 290 -15.99 13.96 -11.64
C GLY A 290 -15.32 15.32 -11.48
N ASN A 291 -15.62 16.24 -12.38
CA ASN A 291 -15.33 17.69 -12.46
C ASN A 291 -14.34 18.32 -11.45
N VAL A 292 -13.24 17.68 -11.16
CA VAL A 292 -12.13 18.32 -10.45
C VAL A 292 -11.28 19.01 -11.51
N GLU A 293 -11.61 20.25 -11.80
CA GLU A 293 -10.94 21.08 -12.82
C GLU A 293 -9.47 21.36 -12.51
N ASP A 294 -9.02 21.13 -11.30
CA ASP A 294 -7.63 21.33 -10.89
C ASP A 294 -7.05 20.06 -10.25
N LEU A 295 -6.91 19.03 -11.04
CA LEU A 295 -5.96 17.97 -10.69
C LEU A 295 -4.56 18.42 -11.11
N SER A 296 -3.97 19.32 -10.37
CA SER A 296 -2.52 19.57 -10.39
C SER A 296 -1.73 18.31 -9.97
N ASN A 297 -2.43 17.18 -9.85
CA ASN A 297 -1.87 15.88 -9.60
C ASN A 297 -1.28 15.31 -10.90
N PRO A 298 0.03 15.10 -10.97
CA PRO A 298 0.71 14.58 -12.17
C PRO A 298 0.37 13.12 -12.47
N SER A 299 -0.44 12.46 -11.65
CA SER A 299 -0.79 11.04 -11.81
C SER A 299 -1.59 10.75 -13.07
N HIS A 300 -2.36 11.69 -13.60
CA HIS A 300 -3.19 11.47 -14.79
C HIS A 300 -2.41 11.05 -16.04
N GLU A 301 -1.36 11.81 -16.39
CA GLU A 301 -0.54 11.50 -17.56
C GLU A 301 0.15 10.14 -17.40
N LEU A 302 0.65 9.86 -16.18
CA LEU A 302 1.29 8.58 -15.86
C LEU A 302 0.30 7.42 -15.92
N MET A 303 -0.94 7.60 -15.48
CA MET A 303 -1.97 6.56 -15.55
C MET A 303 -2.25 6.15 -17.01
N ALA A 304 -2.37 7.11 -17.92
CA ALA A 304 -2.54 6.84 -19.35
C ALA A 304 -1.34 6.08 -19.94
N VAL A 305 -0.13 6.48 -19.58
CA VAL A 305 1.10 5.78 -19.99
C VAL A 305 1.11 4.35 -19.45
N TYR A 306 0.85 4.15 -18.16
CA TYR A 306 0.87 2.82 -17.56
C TYR A 306 -0.25 1.92 -18.05
N LYS A 307 -1.44 2.48 -18.37
CA LYS A 307 -2.49 1.70 -19.02
C LYS A 307 -2.00 1.13 -20.34
N LYS A 308 -1.44 1.97 -21.21
CA LYS A 308 -1.03 1.60 -22.55
C LYS A 308 0.28 0.77 -22.58
N GLU A 309 1.29 1.20 -21.82
CA GLU A 309 2.64 0.67 -21.96
C GLU A 309 2.93 -0.47 -20.94
N VAL A 310 2.23 -0.50 -19.81
CA VAL A 310 2.42 -1.53 -18.78
C VAL A 310 1.28 -2.56 -18.83
N PHE A 311 0.05 -2.11 -18.63
CA PHE A 311 -1.08 -3.02 -18.52
C PHE A 311 -1.36 -3.74 -19.85
N ASP A 312 -1.59 -3.01 -20.93
CA ASP A 312 -1.98 -3.59 -22.22
C ASP A 312 -0.91 -4.50 -22.83
N GLN A 313 0.37 -4.33 -22.42
CA GLN A 313 1.48 -5.13 -22.95
C GLN A 313 1.92 -6.28 -22.04
N PHE A 314 1.83 -6.13 -20.71
CA PHE A 314 2.45 -7.07 -19.76
C PHE A 314 1.49 -7.69 -18.75
N ALA A 315 0.26 -7.19 -18.62
CA ALA A 315 -0.74 -7.83 -17.75
C ALA A 315 -1.25 -9.15 -18.37
N ALA A 316 -1.72 -10.06 -17.51
CA ALA A 316 -2.41 -11.26 -17.97
C ALA A 316 -3.72 -10.90 -18.70
N LYS A 317 -4.17 -11.74 -19.64
CA LYS A 317 -5.36 -11.45 -20.47
C LYS A 317 -6.66 -11.32 -19.67
N ASP A 318 -6.74 -11.97 -18.53
CA ASP A 318 -7.88 -11.96 -17.61
C ASP A 318 -7.70 -10.94 -16.48
N GLU A 319 -6.59 -10.20 -16.47
CA GLU A 319 -6.34 -9.15 -15.47
C GLU A 319 -7.28 -7.95 -15.74
N ARG A 320 -7.61 -7.25 -14.65
CA ARG A 320 -8.43 -6.05 -14.71
C ARG A 320 -7.58 -4.80 -14.45
N TRP A 321 -7.72 -3.83 -15.34
CA TRP A 321 -7.24 -2.48 -15.03
C TRP A 321 -8.12 -1.87 -13.93
N GLY A 322 -7.53 -1.41 -12.87
CA GLY A 322 -8.21 -0.82 -11.72
C GLY A 322 -7.23 -0.42 -10.64
N MET A 323 -7.77 0.18 -9.59
CA MET A 323 -6.98 0.73 -8.49
C MET A 323 -6.06 -0.32 -7.85
N THR A 324 -6.53 -1.55 -7.68
CA THR A 324 -5.74 -2.60 -7.04
C THR A 324 -4.51 -3.00 -7.86
N PHE A 325 -4.65 -3.05 -9.20
CA PHE A 325 -3.51 -3.31 -10.09
C PHE A 325 -2.53 -2.13 -10.12
N THR A 326 -3.05 -0.90 -10.28
CA THR A 326 -2.22 0.30 -10.34
C THR A 326 -1.52 0.61 -9.02
N ALA A 327 -2.11 0.21 -7.89
CA ALA A 327 -1.46 0.25 -6.59
C ALA A 327 -0.14 -0.52 -6.57
N GLY A 328 -0.07 -1.66 -7.26
CA GLY A 328 1.17 -2.43 -7.42
C GLY A 328 2.28 -1.68 -8.15
N ILE A 329 1.93 -0.75 -9.02
CA ILE A 329 2.88 0.16 -9.67
C ILE A 329 3.27 1.28 -8.70
N GLY A 330 2.29 2.02 -8.23
CA GLY A 330 2.53 3.25 -7.48
C GLY A 330 3.22 3.05 -6.13
N PHE A 331 3.01 1.92 -5.45
CA PHE A 331 3.72 1.64 -4.20
C PHE A 331 5.20 1.37 -4.40
N VAL A 332 5.61 0.93 -5.59
CA VAL A 332 7.01 0.59 -5.87
C VAL A 332 7.74 1.64 -6.70
N GLU A 333 7.05 2.63 -7.27
CA GLU A 333 7.68 3.74 -8.01
C GLU A 333 8.81 4.42 -7.23
N PRO A 334 8.65 4.74 -5.91
CA PRO A 334 9.74 5.35 -5.16
C PRO A 334 10.98 4.47 -5.04
N LEU A 335 10.80 3.14 -4.86
CA LEU A 335 11.91 2.20 -4.84
C LEU A 335 12.66 2.18 -6.18
N VAL A 336 11.93 2.08 -7.28
CA VAL A 336 12.50 2.07 -8.64
C VAL A 336 13.27 3.35 -8.91
N GLU A 337 12.71 4.49 -8.55
CA GLU A 337 13.39 5.79 -8.71
C GLU A 337 14.63 5.91 -7.82
N ALA A 338 14.56 5.46 -6.57
CA ALA A 338 15.71 5.46 -5.68
C ALA A 338 16.85 4.57 -6.19
N ILE A 339 16.53 3.38 -6.71
CA ILE A 339 17.52 2.49 -7.37
C ILE A 339 18.15 3.20 -8.57
N ARG A 340 17.36 3.92 -9.38
CA ARG A 340 17.88 4.67 -10.54
C ARG A 340 18.83 5.79 -10.11
N ARG A 341 18.48 6.56 -9.06
CA ARG A 341 19.31 7.64 -8.52
C ARG A 341 20.59 7.15 -7.86
N ALA A 342 20.51 6.01 -7.15
CA ALA A 342 21.66 5.41 -6.48
C ALA A 342 22.79 4.98 -7.44
N GLY A 343 22.48 4.81 -8.74
CA GLY A 343 23.47 4.51 -9.77
C GLY A 343 23.91 3.04 -9.81
N ARG A 344 24.93 2.76 -10.63
CA ARG A 344 25.38 1.37 -10.85
C ARG A 344 26.08 0.76 -9.63
N ASP A 345 26.76 1.55 -8.84
CA ASP A 345 27.39 1.12 -7.57
C ASP A 345 26.32 1.10 -6.47
N LEU A 346 25.38 0.16 -6.59
CA LEU A 346 24.15 0.07 -5.82
C LEU A 346 24.39 -0.61 -4.47
N THR A 347 23.95 0.06 -3.37
CA THR A 347 23.85 -0.52 -2.03
C THR A 347 22.52 -0.16 -1.41
N ARG A 348 22.08 -0.91 -0.39
CA ARG A 348 20.84 -0.64 0.37
C ARG A 348 20.88 0.74 1.02
N GLU A 349 22.03 1.13 1.56
CA GLU A 349 22.25 2.45 2.16
C GLU A 349 22.04 3.57 1.14
N LYS A 350 22.62 3.47 -0.06
CA LYS A 350 22.41 4.47 -1.12
C LYS A 350 20.94 4.60 -1.53
N VAL A 351 20.21 3.48 -1.59
CA VAL A 351 18.76 3.52 -1.86
C VAL A 351 18.01 4.25 -0.75
N VAL A 352 18.34 3.97 0.52
CA VAL A 352 17.75 4.70 1.66
C VAL A 352 18.06 6.20 1.58
N GLU A 353 19.31 6.58 1.29
CA GLU A 353 19.71 7.98 1.11
C GLU A 353 18.95 8.67 -0.03
N GLU A 354 18.73 7.99 -1.16
CA GLU A 354 17.99 8.56 -2.28
C GLU A 354 16.48 8.66 -2.00
N LEU A 355 15.92 7.73 -1.22
CA LEU A 355 14.55 7.84 -0.71
C LEU A 355 14.42 9.05 0.23
N GLU A 356 15.35 9.24 1.18
CA GLU A 356 15.34 10.37 2.11
C GLU A 356 15.47 11.74 1.44
N LYS A 357 16.15 11.80 0.28
CA LYS A 357 16.27 13.01 -0.56
C LYS A 357 15.04 13.27 -1.44
N MET A 358 14.12 12.30 -1.51
CA MET A 358 12.95 12.41 -2.40
C MET A 358 12.00 13.49 -1.90
N LYS A 359 11.79 14.51 -2.75
CA LYS A 359 10.86 15.62 -2.51
C LYS A 359 9.96 15.80 -3.71
N ASN A 360 8.66 15.86 -3.45
CA ASN A 360 7.64 16.04 -4.49
C ASN A 360 7.82 15.09 -5.70
N PHE A 361 8.18 13.85 -5.43
CA PHE A 361 8.24 12.83 -6.47
C PHE A 361 6.84 12.63 -7.02
N LYS A 362 6.73 12.75 -8.33
CA LYS A 362 5.45 12.68 -9.05
C LYS A 362 5.23 11.26 -9.55
N GLY A 363 4.54 10.46 -8.77
CA GLY A 363 4.08 9.12 -9.13
C GLY A 363 2.56 9.07 -9.28
N ILE A 364 2.02 7.91 -9.58
CA ILE A 364 0.56 7.72 -9.67
C ILE A 364 -0.14 7.77 -8.30
N MET A 365 0.62 7.68 -7.20
CA MET A 365 0.13 7.89 -5.84
C MET A 365 0.14 9.36 -5.40
N GLY A 366 0.33 10.30 -6.32
CA GLY A 366 0.43 11.72 -6.02
C GLY A 366 1.86 12.17 -5.75
N ARG A 367 2.03 13.13 -4.83
CA ARG A 367 3.33 13.74 -4.52
C ARG A 367 3.95 13.08 -3.30
N ILE A 368 4.96 12.27 -3.53
CA ILE A 368 5.66 11.55 -2.47
C ILE A 368 6.87 12.35 -2.00
N SER A 369 6.98 12.54 -0.68
CA SER A 369 8.12 13.19 -0.04
C SER A 369 8.50 12.45 1.23
N TYR A 370 9.79 12.18 1.41
CA TYR A 370 10.33 11.64 2.66
C TYR A 370 11.26 12.66 3.32
N ALA A 371 11.61 12.41 4.60
CA ALA A 371 12.59 13.19 5.33
C ALA A 371 13.77 12.29 5.75
N PRO A 372 14.94 12.87 6.07
CA PRO A 372 16.01 12.15 6.72
C PRO A 372 15.49 11.41 7.96
N PHE A 373 16.07 10.24 8.26
CA PHE A 373 15.63 9.45 9.40
C PHE A 373 15.78 10.21 10.70
N ASP A 374 14.68 10.37 11.42
CA ASP A 374 14.60 10.90 12.75
C ASP A 374 13.73 9.93 13.60
N PRO A 375 14.30 9.28 14.65
CA PRO A 375 13.54 8.36 15.49
C PRO A 375 12.43 9.03 16.30
N GLU A 376 12.47 10.36 16.45
CA GLU A 376 11.46 11.15 17.17
C GLU A 376 10.38 11.72 16.24
N ASP A 377 10.58 11.70 14.91
CA ASP A 377 9.59 12.15 13.93
C ASP A 377 8.86 10.97 13.27
N PRO A 378 7.65 10.62 13.72
CA PRO A 378 6.87 9.52 13.13
C PRO A 378 6.49 9.75 11.67
N LEU A 379 6.51 11.00 11.19
CA LEU A 379 6.10 11.33 9.83
C LEU A 379 7.26 11.28 8.82
N CYS A 380 8.51 11.13 9.27
CA CYS A 380 9.68 11.10 8.38
C CYS A 380 9.64 9.93 7.36
N ARG A 381 8.82 8.91 7.59
CA ARG A 381 8.69 7.69 6.78
C ARG A 381 7.36 7.55 6.06
N ILE A 382 6.50 8.57 6.09
CA ILE A 382 5.26 8.60 5.33
C ILE A 382 5.42 9.50 4.09
N GLY A 383 5.27 8.90 2.92
CA GLY A 383 5.45 9.62 1.65
C GLY A 383 4.24 10.43 1.22
N GLN A 384 3.05 9.95 1.55
CA GLN A 384 1.77 10.57 1.19
C GLN A 384 0.85 10.65 2.40
N GLN A 385 0.24 11.82 2.63
CA GLN A 385 -0.65 12.06 3.78
C GLN A 385 -2.01 12.64 3.36
N GLU A 386 -2.13 13.07 2.10
CA GLU A 386 -3.37 13.68 1.61
C GLU A 386 -4.31 12.61 1.08
N ILE A 387 -5.57 12.74 1.43
CA ILE A 387 -6.69 11.89 0.98
C ILE A 387 -7.87 12.74 0.57
N PHE A 388 -8.76 12.17 -0.21
CA PHE A 388 -10.03 12.76 -0.60
C PHE A 388 -11.15 11.73 -0.46
N LEU A 389 -12.40 12.15 -0.56
CA LEU A 389 -13.54 11.24 -0.62
C LEU A 389 -14.08 11.14 -2.04
N GLN A 390 -14.49 9.93 -2.40
CA GLN A 390 -15.10 9.61 -3.67
C GLN A 390 -16.31 8.67 -3.47
N LYS A 391 -17.24 8.70 -4.41
CA LYS A 391 -18.46 7.89 -4.39
C LYS A 391 -18.53 7.01 -5.63
N CYS A 392 -18.90 5.74 -5.45
CA CYS A 392 -19.14 4.83 -6.55
C CYS A 392 -20.42 5.20 -7.29
N THR A 393 -20.33 5.40 -8.59
CA THR A 393 -21.47 5.66 -9.47
C THR A 393 -22.09 4.36 -9.99
N ALA A 394 -23.27 4.43 -10.62
CA ALA A 394 -23.99 3.26 -11.15
C ALA A 394 -23.20 2.47 -12.20
N ASP A 395 -22.35 3.12 -12.95
CA ASP A 395 -21.44 2.53 -13.95
C ASP A 395 -20.09 2.08 -13.37
N GLY A 396 -19.91 2.22 -12.04
CA GLY A 396 -18.69 1.79 -11.34
C GLY A 396 -17.53 2.77 -11.43
N ASN A 397 -17.80 4.01 -11.82
CA ASN A 397 -16.83 5.08 -11.84
C ASN A 397 -16.74 5.83 -10.51
N ALA A 398 -15.74 6.69 -10.36
CA ALA A 398 -15.54 7.52 -9.19
C ALA A 398 -16.13 8.93 -9.40
N LEU A 399 -17.02 9.36 -8.49
CA LEU A 399 -17.41 10.75 -8.34
C LEU A 399 -16.66 11.34 -7.15
N ILE A 400 -15.77 12.30 -7.39
CA ILE A 400 -15.02 12.97 -6.32
C ILE A 400 -15.98 13.86 -5.51
N LEU A 401 -15.90 13.76 -4.19
CA LEU A 401 -16.76 14.48 -3.26
C LEU A 401 -16.05 15.61 -2.53
N THR A 402 -14.75 15.49 -2.30
CA THR A 402 -13.96 16.50 -1.56
C THR A 402 -12.66 16.80 -2.27
N GLU A 403 -12.09 17.96 -1.97
CA GLU A 403 -10.69 18.24 -2.26
C GLU A 403 -9.76 17.34 -1.44
N TRP A 404 -8.47 17.38 -1.76
CA TRP A 404 -7.43 16.70 -1.00
C TRP A 404 -7.28 17.31 0.39
N GLN A 405 -7.21 16.47 1.40
CA GLN A 405 -7.15 16.88 2.80
C GLN A 405 -6.13 16.05 3.57
N THR A 406 -5.42 16.68 4.48
CA THR A 406 -4.63 15.99 5.50
C THR A 406 -5.49 15.78 6.74
N THR A 407 -5.26 14.68 7.45
CA THR A 407 -5.93 14.35 8.70
C THR A 407 -4.96 14.41 9.89
N GLU A 408 -5.49 14.41 11.10
CA GLU A 408 -4.66 14.48 12.29
C GLU A 408 -3.93 13.14 12.52
N PHE A 409 -2.64 13.20 12.79
CA PHE A 409 -1.90 12.02 13.23
C PHE A 409 -2.26 11.68 14.68
N ILE A 410 -2.71 10.44 14.92
CA ILE A 410 -2.97 9.91 16.26
C ILE A 410 -1.80 9.00 16.65
N PRO A 411 -0.95 9.42 17.60
CA PRO A 411 0.16 8.58 18.05
C PRO A 411 -0.38 7.33 18.78
N MET A 412 0.40 6.25 18.78
CA MET A 412 0.09 5.11 19.62
C MET A 412 0.31 5.49 21.08
N ASN A 413 -0.65 5.18 21.94
CA ASN A 413 -0.43 5.27 23.37
C ASN A 413 0.70 4.30 23.77
N LYS A 414 1.69 4.82 24.49
CA LYS A 414 2.83 4.04 25.00
C LYS A 414 2.38 3.01 26.02
#